data_264d8c8497be3ece06e781f07a90987c
#
_entry.id   264d8c8497be3ece06e781f07a90987c
#
_cell.length_a   1.000
_cell.length_b   1.000
_cell.length_c   1.000
_cell.angle_alpha   90.00
_cell.angle_beta   90.00
_cell.angle_gamma   90.00
#
_symmetry.space_group_name_H-M   'P 1'
#
loop_
_entity.id
_entity.type
_entity.pdbx_description
1 polymer ?
#
loop_
_entity_poly.entity_id
_entity_poly.type
_entity_poly.pdbx_seq_one_letter_code
_entity_poly.pdbx_strand_id
1 'polypeptide(L)'
;MTLGDKIKFRREELQMSQEELANRLGYKSRSTIAKIESGENDLTQSKIIAFAKALNTTAQWLLDYDDLNNMPIPPGTHRPKFKKVPMLGYAAAGQPLEDMNQDTPYYDVDDKYDVDFCITVRGNSMINAGIKDGDIVFIKSVQDIPNGKIACVEIDNEKICLKRFYRFTDSVMLVSENPANPPLHFNENNCESLKILGLAILKQSEVH
;
A
#
# COMPACT_ATOMS: atom_id res chain seq x y z
N MET A 1 -24.22 13.20 -9.53
CA MET A 1 -25.49 12.40 -9.56
C MET A 1 -25.80 11.99 -8.13
N THR A 2 -27.04 12.12 -7.67
CA THR A 2 -27.45 11.61 -6.35
C THR A 2 -27.51 10.09 -6.33
N LEU A 3 -27.59 9.46 -5.16
CA LEU A 3 -27.79 8.01 -5.02
C LEU A 3 -29.06 7.56 -5.78
N GLY A 4 -30.16 8.32 -5.68
CA GLY A 4 -31.39 8.07 -6.39
C GLY A 4 -31.23 8.12 -7.91
N ASP A 5 -30.53 9.15 -8.42
CA ASP A 5 -30.22 9.28 -9.85
C ASP A 5 -29.45 8.08 -10.40
N LYS A 6 -28.50 7.56 -9.63
CA LYS A 6 -27.70 6.40 -10.05
C LYS A 6 -28.50 5.10 -10.05
N ILE A 7 -29.33 4.92 -9.05
CA ILE A 7 -30.25 3.77 -9.00
C ILE A 7 -31.14 3.79 -10.25
N LYS A 8 -31.73 4.96 -10.56
CA LYS A 8 -32.56 5.16 -11.75
C LYS A 8 -31.78 4.88 -13.03
N PHE A 9 -30.60 5.51 -13.19
CA PHE A 9 -29.74 5.33 -14.36
C PHE A 9 -29.41 3.86 -14.60
N ARG A 10 -28.96 3.14 -13.55
CA ARG A 10 -28.56 1.74 -13.68
C ARG A 10 -29.75 0.81 -13.96
N ARG A 11 -30.90 1.11 -13.38
CA ARG A 11 -32.15 0.39 -13.68
C ARG A 11 -32.53 0.54 -15.15
N GLU A 12 -32.47 1.76 -15.69
CA GLU A 12 -32.79 2.06 -17.08
C GLU A 12 -31.80 1.42 -18.06
N GLU A 13 -30.51 1.42 -17.76
CA GLU A 13 -29.49 0.66 -18.52
C GLU A 13 -29.83 -0.84 -18.62
N LEU A 14 -30.35 -1.42 -17.54
CA LEU A 14 -30.78 -2.82 -17.49
C LEU A 14 -32.17 -3.03 -18.10
N GLN A 15 -32.76 -1.99 -18.68
CA GLN A 15 -34.15 -2.00 -19.24
C GLN A 15 -35.20 -2.50 -18.24
N MET A 16 -34.95 -2.27 -16.94
CA MET A 16 -35.78 -2.75 -15.84
C MET A 16 -36.83 -1.69 -15.46
N SER A 17 -38.08 -2.09 -15.27
CA SER A 17 -39.12 -1.22 -14.73
C SER A 17 -38.94 -1.00 -13.22
N GLN A 18 -39.53 0.07 -12.68
CA GLN A 18 -39.54 0.30 -11.21
C GLN A 18 -40.29 -0.84 -10.48
N GLU A 19 -41.24 -1.47 -11.10
CA GLU A 19 -42.01 -2.60 -10.56
C GLU A 19 -41.13 -3.86 -10.46
N GLU A 20 -40.37 -4.16 -11.51
CA GLU A 20 -39.41 -5.26 -11.49
C GLU A 20 -38.32 -5.08 -10.42
N LEU A 21 -37.78 -3.87 -10.29
CA LEU A 21 -36.83 -3.58 -9.24
C LEU A 21 -37.45 -3.71 -7.85
N ALA A 22 -38.69 -3.25 -7.67
CA ALA A 22 -39.43 -3.41 -6.42
C ALA A 22 -39.58 -4.90 -6.05
N ASN A 23 -40.00 -5.71 -7.01
CA ASN A 23 -40.17 -7.15 -6.83
C ASN A 23 -38.85 -7.86 -6.48
N ARG A 24 -37.74 -7.53 -7.16
CA ARG A 24 -36.41 -8.09 -6.87
C ARG A 24 -35.93 -7.77 -5.46
N LEU A 25 -36.31 -6.61 -4.93
CA LEU A 25 -35.95 -6.13 -3.60
C LEU A 25 -36.95 -6.47 -2.50
N GLY A 26 -38.08 -7.14 -2.86
CA GLY A 26 -39.12 -7.53 -1.91
C GLY A 26 -40.02 -6.37 -1.45
N TYR A 27 -40.07 -5.26 -2.20
CA TYR A 27 -40.95 -4.15 -1.90
C TYR A 27 -42.37 -4.44 -2.45
N LYS A 28 -43.39 -4.03 -1.69
CA LYS A 28 -44.79 -4.26 -2.04
C LYS A 28 -45.32 -3.32 -3.16
N SER A 29 -44.60 -2.24 -3.47
CA SER A 29 -45.07 -1.25 -4.43
C SER A 29 -43.90 -0.56 -5.14
N ARG A 30 -44.12 -0.31 -6.45
CA ARG A 30 -43.24 0.50 -7.30
C ARG A 30 -43.04 1.92 -6.76
N SER A 31 -44.03 2.46 -6.00
CA SER A 31 -43.93 3.82 -5.45
C SER A 31 -42.78 3.99 -4.47
N THR A 32 -42.36 2.91 -3.81
CA THR A 32 -41.18 2.94 -2.94
C THR A 32 -39.92 3.19 -3.75
N ILE A 33 -39.77 2.54 -4.91
CA ILE A 33 -38.63 2.76 -5.80
C ILE A 33 -38.64 4.18 -6.34
N ALA A 34 -39.81 4.68 -6.78
CA ALA A 34 -39.95 6.04 -7.27
C ALA A 34 -39.51 7.08 -6.24
N LYS A 35 -39.88 6.91 -4.97
CA LYS A 35 -39.44 7.79 -3.86
C LYS A 35 -37.97 7.71 -3.56
N ILE A 36 -37.36 6.55 -3.72
CA ILE A 36 -35.94 6.37 -3.56
C ILE A 36 -35.16 7.03 -4.71
N GLU A 37 -35.65 6.86 -5.95
CA GLU A 37 -35.06 7.48 -7.13
C GLU A 37 -35.20 9.01 -7.13
N SER A 38 -36.27 9.56 -6.53
CA SER A 38 -36.46 11.01 -6.36
C SER A 38 -35.69 11.61 -5.17
N GLY A 39 -35.06 10.77 -4.34
CA GLY A 39 -34.36 11.22 -3.14
C GLY A 39 -35.26 11.55 -1.95
N GLU A 40 -36.58 11.24 -2.01
CA GLU A 40 -37.49 11.42 -0.89
C GLU A 40 -37.27 10.45 0.26
N ASN A 41 -36.69 9.28 -0.03
CA ASN A 41 -36.41 8.23 0.95
C ASN A 41 -34.91 7.90 0.99
N ASP A 42 -34.33 8.01 2.17
CA ASP A 42 -32.96 7.58 2.41
C ASP A 42 -32.85 6.05 2.50
N LEU A 43 -31.70 5.53 2.09
CA LEU A 43 -31.37 4.13 2.17
C LEU A 43 -30.36 3.84 3.27
N THR A 44 -30.65 2.82 4.09
CA THR A 44 -29.65 2.28 5.02
C THR A 44 -28.55 1.53 4.25
N GLN A 45 -27.38 1.38 4.85
CA GLN A 45 -26.23 0.69 4.24
C GLN A 45 -26.59 -0.74 3.76
N SER A 46 -27.36 -1.48 4.55
CA SER A 46 -27.80 -2.83 4.18
C SER A 46 -28.72 -2.83 2.93
N LYS A 47 -29.56 -1.82 2.79
CA LYS A 47 -30.41 -1.64 1.60
C LYS A 47 -29.58 -1.26 0.38
N ILE A 48 -28.58 -0.38 0.52
CA ILE A 48 -27.69 -0.02 -0.60
C ILE A 48 -26.98 -1.26 -1.16
N ILE A 49 -26.52 -2.17 -0.30
CA ILE A 49 -25.93 -3.45 -0.73
C ILE A 49 -26.96 -4.31 -1.49
N ALA A 50 -28.23 -4.34 -1.04
CA ALA A 50 -29.27 -5.07 -1.72
C ALA A 50 -29.60 -4.46 -3.11
N PHE A 51 -29.67 -3.13 -3.21
CA PHE A 51 -29.83 -2.42 -4.49
C PHE A 51 -28.66 -2.70 -5.44
N ALA A 52 -27.43 -2.65 -4.95
CA ALA A 52 -26.24 -2.95 -5.75
C ALA A 52 -26.32 -4.34 -6.37
N LYS A 53 -26.70 -5.36 -5.60
CA LYS A 53 -26.90 -6.73 -6.09
C LYS A 53 -28.01 -6.81 -7.14
N ALA A 54 -29.18 -6.19 -6.87
CA ALA A 54 -30.34 -6.22 -7.77
C ALA A 54 -30.05 -5.53 -9.12
N LEU A 55 -29.16 -4.54 -9.12
CA LEU A 55 -28.77 -3.73 -10.27
C LEU A 55 -27.46 -4.20 -10.94
N ASN A 56 -26.91 -5.36 -10.58
CA ASN A 56 -25.65 -5.87 -11.09
C ASN A 56 -24.52 -4.83 -11.04
N THR A 57 -24.35 -4.17 -9.90
CA THR A 57 -23.32 -3.17 -9.63
C THR A 57 -22.74 -3.33 -8.23
N THR A 58 -21.87 -2.45 -7.80
CA THR A 58 -21.29 -2.43 -6.46
C THR A 58 -21.92 -1.33 -5.60
N ALA A 59 -21.95 -1.55 -4.27
CA ALA A 59 -22.36 -0.51 -3.32
C ALA A 59 -21.44 0.72 -3.43
N GLN A 60 -20.18 0.50 -3.75
CA GLN A 60 -19.20 1.53 -4.00
C GLN A 60 -19.57 2.44 -5.18
N TRP A 61 -20.05 1.86 -6.29
CA TRP A 61 -20.51 2.62 -7.45
C TRP A 61 -21.76 3.44 -7.14
N LEU A 62 -22.71 2.87 -6.38
CA LEU A 62 -23.92 3.58 -5.97
C LEU A 62 -23.64 4.77 -5.06
N LEU A 63 -22.68 4.63 -4.14
CA LEU A 63 -22.37 5.65 -3.13
C LEU A 63 -21.47 6.77 -3.65
N ASP A 64 -20.97 6.76 -4.89
CA ASP A 64 -19.87 7.64 -5.33
C ASP A 64 -18.77 7.70 -4.26
N TYR A 65 -17.88 6.75 -4.26
CA TYR A 65 -16.72 6.83 -3.36
C TYR A 65 -15.88 8.09 -3.58
N ASP A 66 -16.11 8.83 -4.68
CA ASP A 66 -15.58 10.17 -4.88
C ASP A 66 -16.17 11.20 -3.89
N ASP A 67 -17.41 11.01 -3.42
CA ASP A 67 -17.98 11.85 -2.35
C ASP A 67 -17.34 11.58 -0.97
N LEU A 68 -16.84 10.36 -0.72
CA LEU A 68 -16.04 10.10 0.48
C LEU A 68 -14.73 10.90 0.48
N ASN A 69 -14.20 11.23 -0.69
CA ASN A 69 -13.07 12.14 -0.80
C ASN A 69 -13.40 13.59 -0.40
N ASN A 70 -14.67 13.96 -0.38
CA ASN A 70 -15.15 15.29 0.00
C ASN A 70 -15.79 15.35 1.41
N MET A 71 -15.97 14.22 2.10
CA MET A 71 -16.50 14.26 3.48
C MET A 71 -15.53 15.00 4.41
N PRO A 72 -16.03 15.88 5.31
CA PRO A 72 -15.18 16.49 6.32
C PRO A 72 -14.49 15.41 7.14
N ILE A 73 -13.18 15.45 7.21
CA ILE A 73 -12.41 14.57 8.09
C ILE A 73 -12.30 15.21 9.47
N PRO A 74 -12.31 14.43 10.56
CA PRO A 74 -12.12 14.96 11.90
C PRO A 74 -10.80 15.75 12.00
N PRO A 75 -10.76 16.85 12.80
CA PRO A 75 -9.52 17.58 13.04
C PRO A 75 -8.39 16.65 13.48
N GLY A 76 -7.19 16.81 12.90
CA GLY A 76 -6.02 15.99 13.22
C GLY A 76 -5.92 14.66 12.46
N THR A 77 -6.89 14.33 11.61
CA THR A 77 -6.80 13.20 10.68
C THR A 77 -6.49 13.70 9.27
N HIS A 78 -5.87 12.86 8.45
CA HIS A 78 -5.64 13.12 7.03
C HIS A 78 -6.22 11.98 6.21
N ARG A 79 -6.60 12.26 4.98
CA ARG A 79 -6.96 11.20 4.04
C ARG A 79 -5.68 10.55 3.54
N PRO A 80 -5.52 9.24 3.69
CA PRO A 80 -4.37 8.58 3.11
C PRO A 80 -4.46 8.69 1.58
N LYS A 81 -3.41 9.24 0.99
CA LYS A 81 -3.17 9.11 -0.44
C LYS A 81 -2.11 8.03 -0.59
N PHE A 82 -2.32 7.13 -1.53
CA PHE A 82 -1.39 6.04 -1.75
C PHE A 82 -0.59 6.28 -3.02
N LYS A 83 0.70 5.96 -2.97
CA LYS A 83 1.58 5.85 -4.14
C LYS A 83 2.04 4.41 -4.29
N LYS A 84 2.28 3.99 -5.52
CA LYS A 84 2.83 2.67 -5.84
C LYS A 84 4.35 2.73 -5.79
N VAL A 85 4.93 1.80 -5.04
CA VAL A 85 6.37 1.68 -4.84
C VAL A 85 6.80 0.32 -5.35
N PRO A 86 7.81 0.26 -6.26
CA PRO A 86 8.26 -1.00 -6.83
C PRO A 86 8.97 -1.85 -5.78
N MET A 87 8.79 -3.17 -5.88
CA MET A 87 9.55 -4.13 -5.11
C MET A 87 10.84 -4.48 -5.87
N LEU A 88 12.00 -4.19 -5.28
CA LEU A 88 13.26 -4.70 -5.77
C LEU A 88 13.40 -6.18 -5.37
N GLY A 89 13.33 -7.06 -6.37
CA GLY A 89 13.67 -8.45 -6.19
C GLY A 89 15.18 -8.64 -6.00
N TYR A 90 15.57 -9.83 -5.59
CA TYR A 90 16.97 -10.23 -5.39
C TYR A 90 17.89 -9.99 -6.61
N ALA A 91 17.33 -10.00 -7.82
CA ALA A 91 18.08 -9.87 -9.08
C ALA A 91 18.16 -8.43 -9.62
N ALA A 92 17.41 -7.49 -9.08
CA ALA A 92 17.34 -6.12 -9.60
C ALA A 92 18.15 -5.10 -8.77
N ALA A 93 18.86 -5.57 -7.74
CA ALA A 93 19.74 -4.74 -6.94
C ALA A 93 20.93 -4.30 -7.81
N GLY A 94 20.97 -3.01 -8.11
CA GLY A 94 22.03 -2.44 -8.93
C GLY A 94 21.59 -1.99 -10.33
N GLN A 95 20.39 -2.34 -10.76
CA GLN A 95 19.81 -1.75 -11.99
C GLN A 95 19.13 -0.42 -11.69
N PRO A 96 19.20 0.57 -12.61
CA PRO A 96 18.39 1.78 -12.50
C PRO A 96 16.90 1.43 -12.38
N LEU A 97 16.15 2.21 -11.59
CA LEU A 97 14.68 2.07 -11.46
C LEU A 97 13.95 2.13 -12.81
N GLU A 98 14.60 2.68 -13.85
CA GLU A 98 14.10 2.84 -15.21
C GLU A 98 14.09 1.53 -16.01
N ASP A 99 14.86 0.51 -15.61
CA ASP A 99 14.96 -0.80 -16.29
C ASP A 99 14.04 -1.88 -15.71
N MET A 100 13.05 -1.48 -14.88
CA MET A 100 12.11 -2.43 -14.28
C MET A 100 11.18 -3.02 -15.33
N ASN A 101 11.19 -4.35 -15.45
CA ASN A 101 10.32 -5.10 -16.34
C ASN A 101 8.84 -4.93 -15.96
N GLN A 102 7.93 -5.14 -16.91
CA GLN A 102 6.47 -5.04 -16.72
C GLN A 102 5.91 -5.98 -15.63
N ASP A 103 6.67 -6.95 -15.19
CA ASP A 103 6.31 -7.94 -14.16
C ASP A 103 6.78 -7.57 -12.74
N THR A 104 7.38 -6.39 -12.53
CA THR A 104 7.81 -5.96 -11.19
C THR A 104 6.59 -5.73 -10.30
N PRO A 105 6.45 -6.42 -9.16
CA PRO A 105 5.35 -6.17 -8.24
C PRO A 105 5.49 -4.79 -7.59
N TYR A 106 4.34 -4.15 -7.36
CA TYR A 106 4.24 -2.85 -6.70
C TYR A 106 3.46 -2.98 -5.40
N TYR A 107 3.84 -2.18 -4.41
CA TYR A 107 3.15 -2.07 -3.13
C TYR A 107 2.61 -0.66 -2.92
N ASP A 108 1.40 -0.57 -2.37
CA ASP A 108 0.80 0.71 -2.02
C ASP A 108 1.32 1.17 -0.66
N VAL A 109 1.77 2.42 -0.58
CA VAL A 109 2.21 3.08 0.64
C VAL A 109 1.61 4.48 0.73
N ASP A 110 1.30 4.95 1.95
CA ASP A 110 0.81 6.32 2.17
C ASP A 110 1.84 7.32 1.63
N ASP A 111 1.41 8.28 0.80
CA ASP A 111 2.27 9.24 0.09
C ASP A 111 3.04 10.20 1.00
N LYS A 112 2.63 10.29 2.28
CA LYS A 112 3.38 11.04 3.32
C LYS A 112 4.77 10.45 3.59
N TYR A 113 5.00 9.18 3.28
CA TYR A 113 6.30 8.55 3.43
C TYR A 113 7.14 8.77 2.17
N ASP A 114 8.28 9.42 2.36
CA ASP A 114 9.25 9.62 1.28
C ASP A 114 10.08 8.34 1.10
N VAL A 115 9.62 7.47 0.20
CA VAL A 115 10.24 6.17 -0.12
C VAL A 115 10.21 5.94 -1.64
N ASP A 116 11.21 5.23 -2.13
CA ASP A 116 11.43 5.05 -3.58
C ASP A 116 11.24 3.59 -4.03
N PHE A 117 11.57 2.62 -3.17
CA PHE A 117 11.38 1.19 -3.44
C PHE A 117 11.11 0.42 -2.15
N CYS A 118 10.75 -0.85 -2.27
CA CYS A 118 10.63 -1.76 -1.12
C CYS A 118 11.32 -3.09 -1.40
N ILE A 119 11.61 -3.83 -0.32
CA ILE A 119 12.19 -5.17 -0.36
C ILE A 119 11.41 -6.10 0.56
N THR A 120 11.39 -7.40 0.24
CA THR A 120 10.95 -8.42 1.19
C THR A 120 12.13 -8.87 2.03
N VAL A 121 11.95 -8.86 3.34
CA VAL A 121 12.95 -9.34 4.31
C VAL A 121 13.04 -10.86 4.29
N ARG A 122 14.23 -11.38 4.27
CA ARG A 122 14.51 -12.82 4.46
C ARG A 122 15.43 -13.05 5.63
N GLY A 123 15.03 -13.99 6.48
CA GLY A 123 15.79 -14.36 7.68
C GLY A 123 15.51 -13.44 8.88
N ASN A 124 16.35 -13.60 9.90
CA ASN A 124 16.12 -13.02 11.23
C ASN A 124 17.23 -12.05 11.70
N SER A 125 18.05 -11.56 10.77
CA SER A 125 19.20 -10.72 11.14
C SER A 125 18.82 -9.40 11.82
N MET A 126 17.55 -8.95 11.67
CA MET A 126 17.04 -7.68 12.21
C MET A 126 15.87 -7.87 13.20
N ILE A 127 15.78 -9.06 13.79
CA ILE A 127 14.63 -9.44 14.64
C ILE A 127 14.49 -8.58 15.88
N ASN A 128 15.60 -8.15 16.50
CA ASN A 128 15.60 -7.27 17.68
C ASN A 128 15.21 -5.81 17.35
N ALA A 129 15.27 -5.43 16.07
CA ALA A 129 14.70 -4.19 15.57
C ALA A 129 13.22 -4.34 15.21
N GLY A 130 12.62 -5.50 15.49
CA GLY A 130 11.22 -5.80 15.16
C GLY A 130 10.98 -6.08 13.68
N ILE A 131 12.04 -6.28 12.87
CA ILE A 131 11.94 -6.63 11.44
C ILE A 131 12.10 -8.15 11.32
N LYS A 132 11.07 -8.82 10.79
CA LYS A 132 10.96 -10.26 10.73
C LYS A 132 11.04 -10.78 9.29
N ASP A 133 11.26 -12.08 9.16
CA ASP A 133 11.12 -12.78 7.88
C ASP A 133 9.73 -12.55 7.29
N GLY A 134 9.67 -12.25 5.98
CA GLY A 134 8.43 -11.92 5.27
C GLY A 134 7.99 -10.44 5.36
N ASP A 135 8.54 -9.63 6.25
CA ASP A 135 8.20 -8.21 6.32
C ASP A 135 8.56 -7.50 5.00
N ILE A 136 7.74 -6.52 4.61
CA ILE A 136 8.05 -5.59 3.52
C ILE A 136 8.67 -4.34 4.15
N VAL A 137 9.88 -3.96 3.72
CA VAL A 137 10.55 -2.75 4.19
C VAL A 137 10.68 -1.76 3.04
N PHE A 138 10.21 -0.53 3.29
CA PHE A 138 10.22 0.57 2.33
C PHE A 138 11.46 1.43 2.55
N ILE A 139 12.16 1.72 1.47
CA ILE A 139 13.49 2.31 1.45
C ILE A 139 13.44 3.66 0.73
N LYS A 140 14.12 4.66 1.31
CA LYS A 140 14.48 5.91 0.64
C LYS A 140 15.88 5.78 0.05
N SER A 141 16.01 6.00 -1.25
CA SER A 141 17.30 5.99 -1.96
C SER A 141 18.14 7.18 -1.53
N VAL A 142 19.12 6.94 -0.67
CA VAL A 142 20.08 7.93 -0.20
C VAL A 142 21.44 7.26 0.00
N GLN A 143 22.51 8.00 -0.26
CA GLN A 143 23.88 7.50 -0.08
C GLN A 143 24.44 7.83 1.31
N ASP A 144 23.93 8.86 1.95
CA ASP A 144 24.37 9.28 3.28
C ASP A 144 23.37 8.82 4.34
N ILE A 145 23.79 7.80 5.09
CA ILE A 145 22.98 7.19 6.15
C ILE A 145 23.52 7.65 7.51
N PRO A 146 22.69 8.26 8.36
CA PRO A 146 23.13 8.63 9.71
C PRO A 146 23.48 7.39 10.54
N ASN A 147 24.52 7.51 11.38
CA ASN A 147 24.94 6.45 12.28
C ASN A 147 23.81 5.95 13.16
N GLY A 148 23.72 4.64 13.32
CA GLY A 148 22.68 3.97 14.11
C GLY A 148 21.35 3.78 13.40
N LYS A 149 21.19 4.23 12.16
CA LYS A 149 19.99 3.97 11.35
C LYS A 149 20.11 2.62 10.62
N ILE A 150 18.98 2.09 10.18
CA ILE A 150 18.93 0.83 9.42
C ILE A 150 19.07 1.18 7.93
N ALA A 151 20.14 0.69 7.34
CA ALA A 151 20.43 0.82 5.92
C ALA A 151 20.04 -0.44 5.16
N CYS A 152 19.57 -0.26 3.93
CA CYS A 152 19.53 -1.27 2.90
C CYS A 152 20.84 -1.22 2.15
N VAL A 153 21.56 -2.32 2.12
CA VAL A 153 22.89 -2.43 1.52
C VAL A 153 22.97 -3.67 0.63
N GLU A 154 23.82 -3.56 -0.39
CA GLU A 154 24.23 -4.68 -1.24
C GLU A 154 25.67 -5.01 -0.91
N ILE A 155 25.95 -6.30 -0.73
CA ILE A 155 27.28 -6.82 -0.39
C ILE A 155 27.68 -7.80 -1.50
N ASP A 156 28.91 -7.65 -2.00
CA ASP A 156 29.54 -8.48 -3.04
C ASP A 156 28.74 -8.54 -4.36
N ASN A 157 27.92 -7.51 -4.65
CA ASN A 157 27.01 -7.43 -5.80
C ASN A 157 26.01 -8.60 -5.88
N GLU A 158 25.79 -9.31 -4.79
CA GLU A 158 24.93 -10.50 -4.77
C GLU A 158 23.83 -10.42 -3.70
N LYS A 159 24.13 -9.85 -2.55
CA LYS A 159 23.27 -9.94 -1.38
C LYS A 159 22.76 -8.59 -0.91
N ILE A 160 21.45 -8.38 -1.06
CA ILE A 160 20.76 -7.26 -0.41
C ILE A 160 20.43 -7.65 1.02
N CYS A 161 20.75 -6.78 1.97
CA CYS A 161 20.38 -6.98 3.36
C CYS A 161 20.13 -5.66 4.10
N LEU A 162 19.41 -5.77 5.22
CA LEU A 162 19.24 -4.68 6.18
C LEU A 162 20.22 -4.84 7.31
N LYS A 163 20.89 -3.76 7.66
CA LYS A 163 21.83 -3.69 8.78
C LYS A 163 21.76 -2.33 9.46
N ARG A 164 22.12 -2.26 10.73
CA ARG A 164 22.36 -1.00 11.40
C ARG A 164 23.71 -0.47 10.97
N PHE A 165 23.71 0.75 10.44
CA PHE A 165 24.85 1.38 9.78
C PHE A 165 25.62 2.27 10.74
N TYR A 166 26.95 2.15 10.71
CA TYR A 166 27.87 3.04 11.40
C TYR A 166 29.04 3.37 10.49
N ARG A 167 29.30 4.66 10.29
CA ARG A 167 30.40 5.18 9.51
C ARG A 167 31.44 5.79 10.47
N PHE A 168 32.67 5.44 10.30
CA PHE A 168 33.85 6.00 10.97
C PHE A 168 34.74 6.71 9.93
N THR A 169 35.88 7.31 10.36
CA THR A 169 36.77 8.06 9.47
C THR A 169 37.22 7.21 8.27
N ASP A 170 37.62 5.96 8.50
CA ASP A 170 38.26 5.11 7.49
C ASP A 170 37.55 3.77 7.32
N SER A 171 36.34 3.63 7.84
CA SER A 171 35.64 2.36 7.80
C SER A 171 34.09 2.50 7.96
N VAL A 172 33.40 1.44 7.59
CA VAL A 172 31.98 1.25 7.82
C VAL A 172 31.77 -0.05 8.59
N MET A 173 30.94 -0.02 9.60
CA MET A 173 30.50 -1.20 10.33
C MET A 173 28.99 -1.39 10.11
N LEU A 174 28.62 -2.62 9.74
CA LEU A 174 27.24 -3.05 9.60
C LEU A 174 26.90 -4.05 10.70
N VAL A 175 25.94 -3.69 11.53
CA VAL A 175 25.54 -4.51 12.69
C VAL A 175 24.18 -5.12 12.47
N SER A 176 24.08 -6.43 12.70
CA SER A 176 22.80 -7.14 12.76
C SER A 176 22.09 -6.86 14.08
N GLU A 177 20.78 -6.72 14.04
CA GLU A 177 19.93 -6.71 15.25
C GLU A 177 19.55 -8.15 15.66
N ASN A 178 20.56 -9.01 15.67
CA ASN A 178 20.51 -10.40 16.13
C ASN A 178 21.91 -10.79 16.59
N PRO A 179 22.12 -11.10 17.88
CA PRO A 179 23.45 -11.45 18.43
C PRO A 179 24.10 -12.68 17.80
N ALA A 180 23.33 -13.55 17.15
CA ALA A 180 23.86 -14.70 16.45
C ALA A 180 24.67 -14.32 15.18
N ASN A 181 24.54 -13.08 14.71
CA ASN A 181 25.21 -12.61 13.49
C ASN A 181 26.27 -11.57 13.87
N PRO A 182 27.56 -11.85 13.66
CA PRO A 182 28.62 -10.91 13.97
C PRO A 182 28.57 -9.64 13.11
N PRO A 183 29.09 -8.51 13.58
CA PRO A 183 29.22 -7.30 12.77
C PRO A 183 30.11 -7.53 11.55
N LEU A 184 29.81 -6.84 10.46
CA LEU A 184 30.64 -6.80 9.26
C LEU A 184 31.38 -5.48 9.22
N HIS A 185 32.68 -5.54 8.89
CA HIS A 185 33.57 -4.38 8.82
C HIS A 185 34.10 -4.18 7.39
N PHE A 186 33.96 -2.97 6.89
CA PHE A 186 34.44 -2.55 5.58
C PHE A 186 35.41 -1.39 5.74
N ASN A 187 36.52 -1.45 5.04
CA ASN A 187 37.56 -0.42 5.02
C ASN A 187 38.07 -0.20 3.58
N GLU A 188 39.07 0.60 3.36
CA GLU A 188 39.64 0.89 2.04
C GLU A 188 40.03 -0.35 1.22
N ASN A 189 40.35 -1.47 1.87
CA ASN A 189 40.77 -2.69 1.18
C ASN A 189 39.63 -3.58 0.72
N ASN A 190 38.40 -3.37 1.25
CA ASN A 190 37.24 -4.19 0.93
C ASN A 190 35.95 -3.38 0.74
N CYS A 191 36.00 -2.05 0.64
CA CYS A 191 34.83 -1.19 0.50
C CYS A 191 34.15 -1.32 -0.85
N GLU A 192 34.81 -1.83 -1.89
CA GLU A 192 34.23 -2.07 -3.21
C GLU A 192 33.12 -3.12 -3.19
N SER A 193 33.13 -4.00 -2.20
CA SER A 193 32.08 -5.01 -2.00
C SER A 193 30.82 -4.49 -1.32
N LEU A 194 30.78 -3.24 -0.86
CA LEU A 194 29.66 -2.62 -0.17
C LEU A 194 29.04 -1.48 -0.98
N LYS A 195 27.77 -1.60 -1.31
CA LYS A 195 26.96 -0.55 -1.93
C LYS A 195 25.79 -0.18 -1.04
N ILE A 196 25.64 1.12 -0.74
CA ILE A 196 24.49 1.64 0.00
C ILE A 196 23.34 1.85 -0.99
N LEU A 197 22.22 1.18 -0.77
CA LEU A 197 21.01 1.33 -1.59
C LEU A 197 20.06 2.38 -1.01
N GLY A 198 20.03 2.53 0.33
CA GLY A 198 19.20 3.55 0.95
C GLY A 198 18.89 3.32 2.42
N LEU A 199 18.08 4.20 2.96
CA LEU A 199 17.63 4.24 4.35
C LEU A 199 16.27 3.54 4.50
N ALA A 200 16.12 2.64 5.46
CA ALA A 200 14.83 2.04 5.81
C ALA A 200 13.96 3.05 6.57
N ILE A 201 12.77 3.31 6.04
CA ILE A 201 11.83 4.32 6.55
C ILE A 201 10.66 3.69 7.28
N LEU A 202 10.06 2.64 6.69
CA LEU A 202 8.83 2.03 7.15
C LEU A 202 8.90 0.52 6.92
N LYS A 203 8.22 -0.24 7.78
CA LYS A 203 7.96 -1.65 7.52
C LYS A 203 6.46 -1.96 7.56
N GLN A 204 6.06 -2.95 6.80
CA GLN A 204 4.73 -3.55 6.81
C GLN A 204 4.88 -5.04 7.13
N SER A 205 4.12 -5.52 8.10
CA SER A 205 4.12 -6.92 8.53
C SER A 205 2.73 -7.52 8.34
N GLU A 206 2.67 -8.77 7.91
CA GLU A 206 1.43 -9.54 7.97
C GLU A 206 1.19 -10.03 9.40
N VAL A 207 -0.08 -10.04 9.82
CA VAL A 207 -0.51 -10.61 11.09
C VAL A 207 -0.89 -12.07 10.84
N HIS A 208 -0.15 -12.98 11.45
CA HIS A 208 -0.40 -14.43 11.39
C HIS A 208 -1.06 -14.92 12.67
#